data_f0b4412653459c277fa83f2c477055aa
#
_entry.id   f0b4412653459c277fa83f2c477055aa
#
_cell.length_a   1.000
_cell.length_b   1.000
_cell.length_c   1.000
_cell.angle_alpha   90.00
_cell.angle_beta   90.00
_cell.angle_gamma   90.00
#
_symmetry.space_group_name_H-M   'P 1'
#
loop_
_entity.id
_entity.type
_entity.pdbx_description
1 polymer ?
#
loop_
_entity_poly.entity_id
_entity_poly.type
_entity_poly.pdbx_seq_one_letter_code
_entity_poly.pdbx_strand_id
1 'polypeptide(L)'
;MGRLMSPFLLLDEMGPVVYAPGEAIGAPSHPHRGFETVTYLLDGGMKHADSAGNSGDLNPGDVQWMTAGRGVIHSELPQDHMMENGGRMHGFQIWVNLPAKDKMMLPRYQDIPSSDIPETTSDDGLVWAKVVAGKAFDVEAVIDTVIPITMIHLKMKAGATYTHACVHDLSLIHI
;
A
#
# COMPACT_ATOMS: atom_id res chain seq x y z
N MET A 1 16.18 2.40 -6.28
CA MET A 1 15.37 2.40 -7.53
C MET A 1 15.80 3.47 -8.57
N GLY A 2 16.03 4.72 -8.22
CA GLY A 2 16.58 5.73 -9.13
C GLY A 2 15.67 6.08 -10.32
N ARG A 3 16.26 6.70 -11.36
CA ARG A 3 15.48 7.22 -12.51
C ARG A 3 14.73 6.15 -13.31
N LEU A 4 15.22 4.92 -13.34
CA LEU A 4 14.61 3.82 -14.12
C LEU A 4 13.29 3.33 -13.53
N MET A 5 13.04 3.57 -12.24
CA MET A 5 11.84 3.12 -11.53
C MET A 5 10.92 4.28 -11.12
N SER A 6 11.20 5.49 -11.65
CA SER A 6 10.30 6.64 -11.39
C SER A 6 8.87 6.32 -11.85
N PRO A 7 7.84 6.58 -11.02
CA PRO A 7 7.88 7.41 -9.82
C PRO A 7 8.21 6.68 -8.51
N PHE A 8 8.51 5.40 -8.53
CA PHE A 8 8.73 4.62 -7.31
C PHE A 8 10.10 4.91 -6.69
N LEU A 9 10.10 5.24 -5.41
CA LEU A 9 11.30 5.55 -4.61
C LEU A 9 11.77 4.37 -3.78
N LEU A 10 10.82 3.57 -3.29
CA LEU A 10 11.05 2.39 -2.45
C LEU A 10 9.95 1.36 -2.70
N LEU A 11 10.34 0.10 -2.66
CA LEU A 11 9.48 -1.05 -2.45
C LEU A 11 10.14 -1.89 -1.36
N ASP A 12 9.42 -2.11 -0.27
CA ASP A 12 9.83 -2.94 0.85
C ASP A 12 8.77 -4.02 1.10
N GLU A 13 9.21 -5.27 1.21
CA GLU A 13 8.39 -6.39 1.63
C GLU A 13 8.59 -6.64 3.12
N MET A 14 7.58 -6.32 3.91
CA MET A 14 7.56 -6.52 5.35
C MET A 14 7.17 -7.97 5.67
N GLY A 15 8.14 -8.84 5.76
CA GLY A 15 7.91 -10.28 5.97
C GLY A 15 7.88 -11.10 4.67
N PRO A 16 7.22 -12.29 4.63
CA PRO A 16 6.46 -12.89 5.74
C PRO A 16 7.35 -13.33 6.91
N VAL A 17 6.98 -12.93 8.11
CA VAL A 17 7.66 -13.27 9.35
C VAL A 17 6.66 -13.65 10.43
N VAL A 18 7.02 -14.58 11.30
CA VAL A 18 6.22 -14.96 12.46
C VAL A 18 6.92 -14.44 13.72
N TYR A 19 6.28 -13.53 14.42
CA TYR A 19 6.74 -12.99 15.69
C TYR A 19 6.21 -13.78 16.87
N ALA A 20 7.02 -13.97 17.89
CA ALA A 20 6.54 -14.39 19.21
C ALA A 20 5.90 -13.19 19.95
N PRO A 21 5.14 -13.44 21.04
CA PRO A 21 4.60 -12.36 21.88
C PRO A 21 5.70 -11.39 22.33
N GLY A 22 5.45 -10.09 22.15
CA GLY A 22 6.38 -9.01 22.50
C GLY A 22 7.49 -8.73 21.48
N GLU A 23 7.59 -9.49 20.38
CA GLU A 23 8.68 -9.36 19.41
C GLU A 23 8.32 -8.56 18.16
N ALA A 24 7.03 -8.31 17.91
CA ALA A 24 6.62 -7.59 16.70
C ALA A 24 7.24 -6.17 16.66
N ILE A 25 7.81 -5.83 15.51
CA ILE A 25 8.55 -4.58 15.29
C ILE A 25 7.74 -3.68 14.39
N GLY A 26 7.73 -2.38 14.72
CA GLY A 26 7.17 -1.32 13.88
C GLY A 26 8.17 -0.19 13.67
N ALA A 27 7.73 0.85 12.99
CA ALA A 27 8.50 2.07 12.77
C ALA A 27 8.09 3.14 13.81
N PRO A 28 8.97 3.51 14.75
CA PRO A 28 8.70 4.59 15.69
C PRO A 28 8.60 5.93 14.95
N SER A 29 8.24 6.98 15.66
CA SER A 29 8.01 8.31 15.09
C SER A 29 9.15 8.77 14.18
N HIS A 30 8.82 9.07 12.91
CA HIS A 30 9.76 9.46 11.87
C HIS A 30 9.09 10.41 10.86
N PRO A 31 9.85 11.25 10.12
CA PRO A 31 9.31 12.22 9.20
C PRO A 31 9.28 11.72 7.75
N HIS A 32 8.25 12.18 6.99
CA HIS A 32 8.20 12.09 5.54
C HIS A 32 7.90 13.44 4.91
N ARG A 33 8.40 13.69 3.69
CA ARG A 33 8.13 14.92 2.96
C ARG A 33 8.31 14.74 1.46
N GLY A 34 7.36 15.25 0.67
CA GLY A 34 7.49 15.40 -0.78
C GLY A 34 7.24 14.11 -1.58
N PHE A 35 6.63 13.11 -0.97
CA PHE A 35 6.24 11.84 -1.59
C PHE A 35 5.04 11.22 -0.87
N GLU A 36 4.59 10.09 -1.35
CA GLU A 36 3.50 9.29 -0.77
C GLU A 36 4.06 7.95 -0.28
N THR A 37 3.51 7.45 0.83
CA THR A 37 3.72 6.08 1.30
C THR A 37 2.44 5.27 1.15
N VAL A 38 2.57 4.06 0.65
CA VAL A 38 1.46 3.12 0.52
C VAL A 38 1.80 1.88 1.33
N THR A 39 0.99 1.60 2.33
CA THR A 39 1.09 0.38 3.13
C THR A 39 -0.07 -0.54 2.75
N TYR A 40 0.23 -1.72 2.23
CA TYR A 40 -0.74 -2.77 1.91
C TYR A 40 -0.46 -3.99 2.75
N LEU A 41 -1.35 -4.29 3.69
CA LEU A 41 -1.17 -5.38 4.64
C LEU A 41 -1.83 -6.66 4.12
N LEU A 42 -1.10 -7.77 4.16
CA LEU A 42 -1.60 -9.10 3.79
C LEU A 42 -1.90 -9.98 5.01
N ASP A 43 -1.06 -9.91 6.05
CA ASP A 43 -1.22 -10.61 7.33
C ASP A 43 -0.77 -9.71 8.47
N GLY A 44 -1.32 -9.92 9.66
CA GLY A 44 -0.97 -9.19 10.88
C GLY A 44 -1.87 -8.02 11.17
N GLY A 45 -1.36 -7.01 11.85
CA GLY A 45 -2.09 -5.81 12.21
C GLY A 45 -1.14 -4.67 12.57
N MET A 46 -1.37 -3.51 12.01
CA MET A 46 -0.61 -2.29 12.28
C MET A 46 -1.52 -1.16 12.73
N LYS A 47 -1.00 -0.26 13.53
CA LYS A 47 -1.65 1.00 13.90
C LYS A 47 -0.73 2.16 13.57
N HIS A 48 -1.29 3.24 13.08
CA HIS A 48 -0.54 4.46 12.82
C HIS A 48 -1.06 5.64 13.64
N ALA A 49 -0.18 6.60 13.87
CA ALA A 49 -0.53 7.88 14.45
C ALA A 49 0.41 8.96 13.92
N ASP A 50 -0.09 10.19 13.75
CA ASP A 50 0.71 11.29 13.24
C ASP A 50 0.70 12.54 14.11
N SER A 51 1.57 13.50 13.75
CA SER A 51 1.73 14.79 14.44
C SER A 51 0.56 15.76 14.27
N ALA A 52 -0.39 15.46 13.38
CA ALA A 52 -1.59 16.27 13.16
C ALA A 52 -2.82 15.72 13.92
N GLY A 53 -2.67 14.59 14.62
CA GLY A 53 -3.73 13.95 15.40
C GLY A 53 -4.53 12.90 14.63
N ASN A 54 -4.07 12.51 13.44
CA ASN A 54 -4.66 11.39 12.73
C ASN A 54 -4.14 10.07 13.32
N SER A 55 -4.99 9.06 13.36
CA SER A 55 -4.64 7.69 13.75
C SER A 55 -5.61 6.70 13.13
N GLY A 56 -5.16 5.46 12.97
CA GLY A 56 -5.98 4.39 12.43
C GLY A 56 -5.31 3.04 12.60
N ASP A 57 -6.11 2.00 12.35
CA ASP A 57 -5.68 0.61 12.34
C ASP A 57 -5.72 0.07 10.91
N LEU A 58 -4.72 -0.75 10.56
CA LEU A 58 -4.67 -1.53 9.33
C LEU A 58 -4.78 -3.01 9.67
N ASN A 59 -5.71 -3.68 9.04
CA ASN A 59 -5.94 -5.12 9.13
C ASN A 59 -5.57 -5.81 7.81
N PRO A 60 -5.53 -7.15 7.75
CA PRO A 60 -5.22 -7.84 6.51
C PRO A 60 -6.15 -7.48 5.36
N GLY A 61 -5.56 -7.08 4.25
CA GLY A 61 -6.25 -6.62 3.04
C GLY A 61 -6.52 -5.12 2.98
N ASP A 62 -6.33 -4.39 4.09
CA ASP A 62 -6.47 -2.93 4.12
C ASP A 62 -5.29 -2.24 3.43
N VAL A 63 -5.54 -1.02 2.96
CA VAL A 63 -4.54 -0.14 2.38
C VAL A 63 -4.56 1.21 3.08
N GLN A 64 -3.39 1.70 3.46
CA GLN A 64 -3.18 3.09 3.81
C GLN A 64 -2.40 3.78 2.70
N TRP A 65 -2.99 4.83 2.12
CA TRP A 65 -2.31 5.72 1.18
C TRP A 65 -2.12 7.08 1.82
N MET A 66 -0.90 7.35 2.29
CA MET A 66 -0.54 8.61 2.93
C MET A 66 0.21 9.51 1.97
N THR A 67 -0.34 10.67 1.66
CA THR A 67 0.37 11.74 0.97
C THR A 67 1.09 12.59 2.02
N ALA A 68 2.43 12.50 2.11
CA ALA A 68 3.19 13.29 3.08
C ALA A 68 3.26 14.79 2.70
N GLY A 69 3.25 15.09 1.41
CA GLY A 69 3.22 16.49 0.91
C GLY A 69 4.27 17.38 1.53
N ARG A 70 3.85 18.51 2.13
CA ARG A 70 4.75 19.46 2.79
C ARG A 70 5.43 18.96 4.07
N GLY A 71 5.03 17.79 4.56
CA GLY A 71 5.65 17.09 5.67
C GLY A 71 4.66 16.58 6.71
N VAL A 72 4.93 15.40 7.21
CA VAL A 72 4.23 14.72 8.32
C VAL A 72 5.27 13.98 9.15
N ILE A 73 5.02 13.88 10.45
CA ILE A 73 5.76 12.99 11.35
C ILE A 73 4.76 11.96 11.81
N HIS A 74 5.04 10.68 11.58
CA HIS A 74 4.14 9.59 11.95
C HIS A 74 4.88 8.39 12.52
N SER A 75 4.12 7.45 13.07
CA SER A 75 4.58 6.15 13.51
C SER A 75 3.68 5.06 12.96
N GLU A 76 4.26 3.89 12.70
CA GLU A 76 3.57 2.69 12.26
C GLU A 76 4.00 1.55 13.20
N LEU A 77 3.12 1.16 14.10
CA LEU A 77 3.42 0.19 15.17
C LEU A 77 2.52 -1.05 15.04
N PRO A 78 2.97 -2.22 15.51
CA PRO A 78 2.09 -3.38 15.61
C PRO A 78 0.86 -3.08 16.46
N GLN A 79 -0.30 -3.63 16.10
CA GLN A 79 -1.49 -3.58 16.95
C GLN A 79 -1.25 -4.35 18.25
N ASP A 80 -2.04 -4.03 19.28
CA ASP A 80 -1.86 -4.59 20.63
C ASP A 80 -1.96 -6.13 20.62
N HIS A 81 -2.86 -6.70 19.83
CA HIS A 81 -2.99 -8.16 19.71
C HIS A 81 -1.72 -8.81 19.13
N MET A 82 -0.99 -8.12 18.23
CA MET A 82 0.28 -8.60 17.69
C MET A 82 1.39 -8.57 18.75
N MET A 83 1.35 -7.58 19.64
CA MET A 83 2.28 -7.51 20.77
C MET A 83 1.95 -8.56 21.84
N GLU A 84 0.67 -8.79 22.13
CA GLU A 84 0.22 -9.73 23.17
C GLU A 84 0.40 -11.19 22.76
N ASN A 85 0.04 -11.52 21.52
CA ASN A 85 -0.05 -12.92 21.07
C ASN A 85 1.01 -13.30 20.04
N GLY A 86 1.75 -12.31 19.49
CA GLY A 86 2.56 -12.53 18.31
C GLY A 86 1.68 -12.80 17.09
N GLY A 87 2.27 -13.42 16.07
CA GLY A 87 1.57 -13.81 14.87
C GLY A 87 2.35 -13.53 13.61
N ARG A 88 1.76 -13.90 12.47
CA ARG A 88 2.35 -13.64 11.15
C ARG A 88 2.15 -12.17 10.78
N MET A 89 3.21 -11.55 10.26
CA MET A 89 3.22 -10.23 9.65
C MET A 89 3.66 -10.38 8.21
N HIS A 90 2.89 -9.82 7.28
CA HIS A 90 3.25 -9.74 5.87
C HIS A 90 2.55 -8.56 5.22
N GLY A 91 3.28 -7.74 4.49
CA GLY A 91 2.74 -6.60 3.76
C GLY A 91 3.80 -5.95 2.89
N PHE A 92 3.40 -4.90 2.22
CA PHE A 92 4.27 -4.11 1.35
C PHE A 92 4.21 -2.64 1.74
N GLN A 93 5.37 -1.98 1.73
CA GLN A 93 5.46 -0.54 1.76
C GLN A 93 6.08 -0.03 0.46
N ILE A 94 5.35 0.87 -0.20
CA ILE A 94 5.76 1.47 -1.46
C ILE A 94 5.85 2.97 -1.26
N TRP A 95 6.94 3.59 -1.71
CA TRP A 95 7.05 5.05 -1.75
C TRP A 95 6.90 5.54 -3.17
N VAL A 96 5.98 6.47 -3.37
CA VAL A 96 5.65 7.08 -4.66
C VAL A 96 6.02 8.55 -4.64
N ASN A 97 6.91 8.97 -5.55
CA ASN A 97 7.37 10.34 -5.64
C ASN A 97 6.25 11.27 -6.13
N LEU A 98 6.14 12.45 -5.53
CA LEU A 98 5.25 13.50 -6.00
C LEU A 98 5.95 14.35 -7.08
N PRO A 99 5.20 14.85 -8.09
CA PRO A 99 5.69 15.88 -8.99
C PRO A 99 6.14 17.14 -8.23
N ALA A 100 7.09 17.86 -8.76
CA ALA A 100 7.65 19.05 -8.09
C ALA A 100 6.57 20.07 -7.65
N LYS A 101 5.54 20.26 -8.48
CA LYS A 101 4.44 21.18 -8.21
C LYS A 101 3.56 20.74 -7.01
N ASP A 102 3.51 19.44 -6.73
CA ASP A 102 2.64 18.84 -5.72
C ASP A 102 3.37 18.49 -4.41
N LYS A 103 4.72 18.59 -4.39
CA LYS A 103 5.53 18.24 -3.21
C LYS A 103 5.17 19.00 -1.93
N MET A 104 4.58 20.17 -2.07
CA MET A 104 4.20 21.03 -0.94
C MET A 104 2.69 21.06 -0.66
N MET A 105 1.93 20.12 -1.26
CA MET A 105 0.52 19.97 -0.96
C MET A 105 0.29 19.57 0.51
N LEU A 106 -0.94 19.76 0.99
CA LEU A 106 -1.28 19.35 2.36
C LEU A 106 -1.18 17.83 2.52
N PRO A 107 -0.66 17.34 3.65
CA PRO A 107 -0.74 15.92 3.99
C PRO A 107 -2.19 15.43 4.00
N ARG A 108 -2.40 14.19 3.52
CA ARG A 108 -3.70 13.53 3.59
C ARG A 108 -3.52 12.02 3.75
N TYR A 109 -4.52 11.38 4.33
CA TYR A 109 -4.64 9.93 4.41
C TYR A 109 -5.86 9.45 3.64
N GLN A 110 -5.74 8.28 3.04
CA GLN A 110 -6.82 7.48 2.51
C GLN A 110 -6.62 6.08 3.12
N ASP A 111 -7.30 5.84 4.24
CA ASP A 111 -7.31 4.54 4.93
C ASP A 111 -8.52 3.78 4.37
N ILE A 112 -8.26 2.80 3.53
CA ILE A 112 -9.30 2.05 2.82
C ILE A 112 -9.36 0.63 3.38
N PRO A 113 -10.44 0.28 4.08
CA PRO A 113 -10.63 -1.09 4.56
C PRO A 113 -10.78 -2.05 3.39
N SER A 114 -10.35 -3.28 3.61
CA SER A 114 -10.37 -4.35 2.60
C SER A 114 -11.72 -4.53 1.91
N SER A 115 -12.82 -4.33 2.67
CA SER A 115 -14.18 -4.41 2.16
C SER A 115 -14.53 -3.39 1.10
N ASP A 116 -13.86 -2.25 1.11
CA ASP A 116 -14.15 -1.11 0.23
C ASP A 116 -13.23 -1.07 -1.00
N ILE A 117 -12.19 -1.94 -1.02
CA ILE A 117 -11.32 -2.08 -2.19
C ILE A 117 -12.00 -3.01 -3.18
N PRO A 118 -12.28 -2.54 -4.41
CA PRO A 118 -13.00 -3.33 -5.40
C PRO A 118 -12.27 -4.62 -5.78
N GLU A 119 -13.03 -5.70 -5.89
CA GLU A 119 -12.55 -7.03 -6.30
C GLU A 119 -13.33 -7.51 -7.54
N THR A 120 -12.65 -8.29 -8.37
CA THR A 120 -13.26 -8.89 -9.55
C THR A 120 -12.61 -10.23 -9.87
N THR A 121 -13.24 -11.00 -10.73
CA THR A 121 -12.72 -12.28 -11.21
C THR A 121 -12.91 -12.35 -12.71
N SER A 122 -11.92 -12.85 -13.44
CA SER A 122 -12.02 -13.08 -14.89
C SER A 122 -13.17 -14.00 -15.25
N ASP A 123 -13.71 -13.88 -16.46
CA ASP A 123 -14.86 -14.68 -16.94
C ASP A 123 -14.64 -16.18 -16.86
N ASP A 124 -13.38 -16.63 -17.04
CA ASP A 124 -12.97 -18.03 -16.91
C ASP A 124 -12.75 -18.49 -15.45
N GLY A 125 -12.86 -17.57 -14.47
CA GLY A 125 -12.67 -17.83 -13.05
C GLY A 125 -11.23 -18.18 -12.65
N LEU A 126 -10.25 -17.92 -13.51
CA LEU A 126 -8.85 -18.27 -13.28
C LEU A 126 -8.02 -17.14 -12.66
N VAL A 127 -8.45 -15.90 -12.79
CA VAL A 127 -7.78 -14.72 -12.22
C VAL A 127 -8.71 -13.98 -11.30
N TRP A 128 -8.37 -13.92 -10.01
CA TRP A 128 -8.97 -12.99 -9.06
C TRP A 128 -8.08 -11.76 -8.95
N ALA A 129 -8.69 -10.58 -8.89
CA ALA A 129 -8.02 -9.30 -8.77
C ALA A 129 -8.66 -8.43 -7.68
N LYS A 130 -7.81 -7.77 -6.89
CA LYS A 130 -8.17 -6.66 -6.01
C LYS A 130 -7.51 -5.40 -6.56
N VAL A 131 -8.32 -4.40 -6.91
CA VAL A 131 -7.85 -3.18 -7.58
C VAL A 131 -7.64 -2.10 -6.54
N VAL A 132 -6.39 -1.95 -6.11
CA VAL A 132 -6.00 -1.02 -5.04
C VAL A 132 -5.93 0.42 -5.55
N ALA A 133 -5.36 0.64 -6.73
CA ALA A 133 -5.29 1.95 -7.36
C ALA A 133 -5.46 1.81 -8.88
N GLY A 134 -6.01 2.84 -9.53
CA GLY A 134 -6.24 2.87 -10.97
C GLY A 134 -7.39 1.99 -11.43
N LYS A 135 -7.25 1.36 -12.60
CA LYS A 135 -8.29 0.51 -13.21
C LYS A 135 -7.70 -0.81 -13.65
N ALA A 136 -8.48 -1.88 -13.46
CA ALA A 136 -8.17 -3.20 -13.99
C ALA A 136 -9.46 -3.96 -14.27
N PHE A 137 -9.49 -4.77 -15.34
CA PHE A 137 -10.73 -5.30 -15.87
C PHE A 137 -11.71 -4.12 -16.13
N ASP A 138 -12.96 -4.24 -15.71
CA ASP A 138 -13.96 -3.17 -15.78
C ASP A 138 -14.19 -2.48 -14.44
N VAL A 139 -13.17 -2.56 -13.54
CA VAL A 139 -13.27 -2.07 -12.16
C VAL A 139 -12.30 -0.91 -11.94
N GLU A 140 -12.77 0.12 -11.26
CA GLU A 140 -11.98 1.29 -10.85
C GLU A 140 -11.81 1.33 -9.34
N ALA A 141 -10.58 1.59 -8.90
CA ALA A 141 -10.23 1.74 -7.49
C ALA A 141 -10.85 3.01 -6.88
N VAL A 142 -11.03 2.99 -5.56
CA VAL A 142 -11.56 4.14 -4.80
C VAL A 142 -10.47 5.14 -4.40
N ILE A 143 -9.19 4.74 -4.43
CA ILE A 143 -8.05 5.58 -4.05
C ILE A 143 -7.82 6.64 -5.13
N ASP A 144 -7.82 7.91 -4.70
CA ASP A 144 -7.46 9.07 -5.54
C ASP A 144 -5.95 9.32 -5.49
N THR A 145 -5.26 9.04 -6.59
CA THR A 145 -3.81 9.19 -6.72
C THR A 145 -3.42 10.53 -7.34
N VAL A 146 -2.36 11.17 -6.82
CA VAL A 146 -1.85 12.46 -7.36
C VAL A 146 -1.28 12.31 -8.77
N ILE A 147 -0.71 11.16 -9.08
CA ILE A 147 -0.23 10.79 -10.41
C ILE A 147 -0.89 9.47 -10.83
N PRO A 148 -1.00 9.18 -12.13
CA PRO A 148 -1.56 7.91 -12.58
C PRO A 148 -0.75 6.72 -12.05
N ILE A 149 -1.38 5.92 -11.20
CA ILE A 149 -0.83 4.68 -10.65
C ILE A 149 -1.85 3.58 -10.85
N THR A 150 -1.39 2.41 -11.25
CA THR A 150 -2.17 1.18 -11.20
C THR A 150 -1.50 0.21 -10.24
N MET A 151 -2.24 -0.21 -9.21
CA MET A 151 -1.82 -1.22 -8.24
C MET A 151 -2.89 -2.29 -8.14
N ILE A 152 -2.52 -3.52 -8.48
CA ILE A 152 -3.43 -4.66 -8.54
C ILE A 152 -2.81 -5.84 -7.80
N HIS A 153 -3.57 -6.44 -6.88
CA HIS A 153 -3.22 -7.73 -6.30
C HIS A 153 -3.93 -8.83 -7.09
N LEU A 154 -3.17 -9.73 -7.71
CA LEU A 154 -3.68 -10.84 -8.51
C LEU A 154 -3.46 -12.16 -7.78
N LYS A 155 -4.51 -13.01 -7.76
CA LYS A 155 -4.39 -14.43 -7.46
C LYS A 155 -4.73 -15.22 -8.71
N MET A 156 -3.75 -15.94 -9.24
CA MET A 156 -3.88 -16.64 -10.52
C MET A 156 -3.78 -18.15 -10.32
N LYS A 157 -4.69 -18.89 -10.93
CA LYS A 157 -4.61 -20.35 -10.98
C LYS A 157 -3.58 -20.79 -12.03
N ALA A 158 -3.12 -22.01 -11.92
CA ALA A 158 -2.19 -22.57 -12.91
C ALA A 158 -2.76 -22.49 -14.33
N GLY A 159 -1.98 -22.00 -15.28
CA GLY A 159 -2.37 -21.82 -16.67
C GLY A 159 -3.17 -20.55 -16.96
N ALA A 160 -3.49 -19.75 -15.94
CA ALA A 160 -4.15 -18.46 -16.14
C ALA A 160 -3.27 -17.44 -16.87
N THR A 161 -3.89 -16.59 -17.66
CA THR A 161 -3.23 -15.46 -18.32
C THR A 161 -4.02 -14.18 -18.04
N TYR A 162 -3.31 -13.11 -17.73
CA TYR A 162 -3.87 -11.78 -17.59
C TYR A 162 -3.08 -10.79 -18.44
N THR A 163 -3.79 -9.97 -19.20
CA THR A 163 -3.19 -8.88 -19.98
C THR A 163 -3.71 -7.54 -19.47
N HIS A 164 -2.80 -6.68 -19.02
CA HIS A 164 -3.12 -5.32 -18.62
C HIS A 164 -2.59 -4.31 -19.64
N ALA A 165 -3.46 -3.43 -20.12
CA ALA A 165 -3.04 -2.35 -21.02
C ALA A 165 -2.33 -1.26 -20.21
N CYS A 166 -1.04 -1.11 -20.42
CA CYS A 166 -0.24 -0.03 -19.82
C CYS A 166 -0.03 1.09 -20.82
N VAL A 167 0.00 2.33 -20.33
CA VAL A 167 0.44 3.48 -21.13
C VAL A 167 1.96 3.37 -21.33
N HIS A 168 2.47 3.76 -22.50
CA HIS A 168 3.91 3.84 -22.74
C HIS A 168 4.61 4.76 -21.73
N ASP A 169 5.86 4.47 -21.39
CA ASP A 169 6.71 5.21 -20.45
C ASP A 169 6.37 5.07 -18.96
N LEU A 170 5.63 4.02 -18.57
CA LEU A 170 5.41 3.69 -17.18
C LEU A 170 6.49 2.74 -16.65
N SER A 171 6.90 2.95 -15.39
CA SER A 171 7.66 1.96 -14.64
C SER A 171 6.73 0.85 -14.16
N LEU A 172 7.13 -0.39 -14.34
CA LEU A 172 6.41 -1.57 -13.86
C LEU A 172 7.19 -2.22 -12.74
N ILE A 173 6.51 -2.51 -11.63
CA ILE A 173 7.02 -3.36 -10.55
C ILE A 173 6.10 -4.57 -10.47
N HIS A 174 6.71 -5.76 -10.58
CA HIS A 174 6.03 -7.04 -10.37
C HIS A 174 6.67 -7.72 -9.15
N ILE A 175 5.83 -8.15 -8.22
CA ILE A 175 6.21 -8.75 -6.94
C ILE A 175 5.64 -10.16 -6.88
#